data_18ad56299c7a6a3e078675380f045f71
#
_entry.id   18ad56299c7a6a3e078675380f045f71
#
_cell.length_a   1.000
_cell.length_b   1.000
_cell.length_c   1.000
_cell.angle_alpha   90.00
_cell.angle_beta   90.00
_cell.angle_gamma   90.00
#
_symmetry.space_group_name_H-M   'P 1'
#
loop_
_entity.id
_entity.type
_entity.pdbx_description
1 polymer ?
#
loop_
_entity_poly.entity_id
_entity_poly.type
_entity_poly.pdbx_seq_one_letter_code
_entity_poly.pdbx_strand_id
1 'polypeptide(L)'
;MLNVFSYTGAFSVVSAEKAKVTTSVDLANRSRTLTEENFGLNAIDPKTQYIFVMDTFDYFNYARRHDLLYDTIVIDPPSFARNKKKTFSVLKDYDKLILGALDVLSPGGTLLLCTNNSTFSLKAFKKMIKDTLNNAEVDFELSEVMGLPKDFKTHPHYKPSKYLKAIFVNIQ
;
A
#
# COMPACT_ATOMS: atom_id res chain seq x y z
N MET A 1 7.42 5.05 -8.02
CA MET A 1 6.75 4.52 -6.81
C MET A 1 5.25 4.40 -7.07
N LEU A 2 4.61 3.31 -6.62
CA LEU A 2 3.17 3.09 -6.70
C LEU A 2 2.54 3.12 -5.29
N ASN A 3 1.43 3.84 -5.13
CA ASN A 3 0.65 3.93 -3.90
C ASN A 3 -0.78 3.45 -4.20
N VAL A 4 -1.15 2.27 -3.76
CA VAL A 4 -2.50 1.73 -3.92
C VAL A 4 -3.32 1.90 -2.65
N PHE A 5 -4.64 2.11 -2.81
CA PHE A 5 -5.54 2.62 -1.77
C PHE A 5 -5.08 3.99 -1.28
N SER A 6 -4.68 4.84 -2.21
CA SER A 6 -3.93 6.07 -1.94
C SER A 6 -4.70 7.13 -1.15
N TYR A 7 -6.03 7.05 -1.09
CA TYR A 7 -6.93 7.99 -0.41
C TYR A 7 -6.61 9.46 -0.79
N THR A 8 -5.95 10.22 0.10
CA THR A 8 -5.55 11.61 -0.14
C THR A 8 -4.13 11.75 -0.72
N GLY A 9 -3.48 10.65 -1.07
CA GLY A 9 -2.16 10.64 -1.68
C GLY A 9 -0.99 10.94 -0.73
N ALA A 10 -1.16 10.83 0.58
CA ALA A 10 -0.13 11.21 1.56
C ALA A 10 1.23 10.53 1.31
N PHE A 11 1.24 9.21 1.07
CA PHE A 11 2.49 8.49 0.73
C PHE A 11 3.09 8.99 -0.59
N SER A 12 2.25 9.30 -1.58
CA SER A 12 2.71 9.83 -2.86
C SER A 12 3.35 11.21 -2.72
N VAL A 13 2.75 12.11 -1.91
CA VAL A 13 3.27 13.45 -1.62
C VAL A 13 4.65 13.36 -0.97
N VAL A 14 4.78 12.57 0.11
CA VAL A 14 6.07 12.40 0.80
C VAL A 14 7.11 11.77 -0.11
N SER A 15 6.71 10.76 -0.90
CA SER A 15 7.63 10.08 -1.80
C SER A 15 8.09 10.94 -2.97
N ALA A 16 7.29 11.91 -3.42
CA ALA A 16 7.63 12.79 -4.56
C ALA A 16 8.86 13.67 -4.29
N GLU A 17 9.29 13.84 -3.03
CA GLU A 17 10.55 14.51 -2.69
C GLU A 17 11.80 13.77 -3.24
N LYS A 18 11.71 12.44 -3.36
CA LYS A 18 12.84 11.57 -3.75
C LYS A 18 12.55 10.73 -4.98
N ALA A 19 11.30 10.34 -5.20
CA ALA A 19 10.90 9.55 -6.35
C ALA A 19 10.81 10.43 -7.60
N LYS A 20 11.31 9.91 -8.73
CA LYS A 20 11.18 10.58 -10.01
C LYS A 20 9.71 10.81 -10.39
N VAL A 21 8.86 9.84 -10.11
CA VAL A 21 7.42 9.87 -10.39
C VAL A 21 6.69 9.03 -9.35
N THR A 22 5.53 9.50 -8.92
CA THR A 22 4.60 8.73 -8.11
C THR A 22 3.33 8.41 -8.88
N THR A 23 2.75 7.24 -8.61
CA THR A 23 1.47 6.82 -9.14
C THR A 23 0.54 6.54 -7.96
N SER A 24 -0.56 7.26 -7.88
CA SER A 24 -1.61 7.10 -6.88
C SER A 24 -2.81 6.37 -7.49
N VAL A 25 -3.29 5.33 -6.83
CA VAL A 25 -4.45 4.53 -7.26
C VAL A 25 -5.46 4.43 -6.13
N ASP A 26 -6.68 4.87 -6.37
CA ASP A 26 -7.79 4.73 -5.44
C ASP A 26 -9.12 4.58 -6.21
N LEU A 27 -10.08 3.87 -5.64
CA LEU A 27 -11.37 3.64 -6.27
C LEU A 27 -12.31 4.86 -6.20
N ALA A 28 -12.13 5.72 -5.19
CA ALA A 28 -13.02 6.84 -4.94
C ALA A 28 -12.68 8.06 -5.82
N ASN A 29 -13.66 8.58 -6.56
CA ASN A 29 -13.48 9.76 -7.42
C ASN A 29 -12.89 10.97 -6.65
N ARG A 30 -13.33 11.19 -5.41
CA ARG A 30 -12.83 12.28 -4.55
C ARG A 30 -11.34 12.19 -4.24
N SER A 31 -10.77 10.99 -4.28
CA SER A 31 -9.34 10.79 -4.01
C SER A 31 -8.45 11.52 -5.01
N ARG A 32 -8.87 11.63 -6.28
CA ARG A 32 -8.14 12.41 -7.30
C ARG A 32 -8.00 13.87 -6.87
N THR A 33 -9.11 14.54 -6.61
CA THR A 33 -9.11 15.98 -6.24
C THR A 33 -8.28 16.21 -4.98
N LEU A 34 -8.48 15.38 -3.93
CA LEU A 34 -7.73 15.51 -2.69
C LEU A 34 -6.22 15.27 -2.88
N THR A 35 -5.84 14.34 -3.74
CA THR A 35 -4.43 14.07 -4.04
C THR A 35 -3.81 15.23 -4.83
N GLU A 36 -4.51 15.78 -5.82
CA GLU A 36 -4.08 16.95 -6.58
C GLU A 36 -3.91 18.19 -5.67
N GLU A 37 -4.86 18.43 -4.76
CA GLU A 37 -4.79 19.51 -3.76
C GLU A 37 -3.57 19.32 -2.83
N ASN A 38 -3.35 18.10 -2.33
CA ASN A 38 -2.22 17.81 -1.45
C ASN A 38 -0.86 17.96 -2.17
N PHE A 39 -0.74 17.57 -3.43
CA PHE A 39 0.45 17.87 -4.22
C PHE A 39 0.67 19.37 -4.31
N GLY A 40 -0.36 20.16 -4.65
CA GLY A 40 -0.28 21.62 -4.76
C GLY A 40 0.12 22.28 -3.44
N LEU A 41 -0.44 21.86 -2.30
CA LEU A 41 -0.09 22.37 -0.97
C LEU A 41 1.37 22.10 -0.59
N ASN A 42 2.00 21.10 -1.19
CA ASN A 42 3.41 20.74 -0.99
C ASN A 42 4.32 21.21 -2.13
N ALA A 43 3.87 22.16 -2.95
CA ALA A 43 4.60 22.73 -4.09
C ALA A 43 5.05 21.68 -5.13
N ILE A 44 4.32 20.59 -5.27
CA ILE A 44 4.52 19.55 -6.28
C ILE A 44 3.49 19.79 -7.39
N ASP A 45 3.94 19.89 -8.65
CA ASP A 45 3.00 19.99 -9.79
C ASP A 45 2.28 18.65 -9.99
N PRO A 46 0.95 18.58 -9.79
CA PRO A 46 0.20 17.34 -9.96
C PRO A 46 0.30 16.74 -11.38
N LYS A 47 0.59 17.57 -12.40
CA LYS A 47 0.74 17.13 -13.79
C LYS A 47 2.00 16.28 -14.02
N THR A 48 2.94 16.34 -13.10
CA THR A 48 4.17 15.51 -13.13
C THR A 48 3.97 14.14 -12.48
N GLN A 49 2.78 13.90 -11.89
CA GLN A 49 2.43 12.69 -11.17
C GLN A 49 1.24 11.99 -11.83
N TYR A 50 1.08 10.70 -11.57
CA TYR A 50 -0.05 9.94 -12.10
C TYR A 50 -1.09 9.68 -11.01
N ILE A 51 -2.38 9.91 -11.33
CA ILE A 51 -3.48 9.65 -10.41
C ILE A 51 -4.58 8.88 -11.16
N PHE A 52 -4.84 7.65 -10.75
CA PHE A 52 -5.85 6.78 -11.33
C PHE A 52 -7.02 6.57 -10.37
N VAL A 53 -8.23 6.77 -10.88
CA VAL A 53 -9.46 6.39 -10.17
C VAL A 53 -9.86 5.01 -10.69
N MET A 54 -9.39 3.97 -10.00
CA MET A 54 -9.49 2.58 -10.44
C MET A 54 -9.42 1.62 -9.25
N ASP A 55 -10.03 0.45 -9.39
CA ASP A 55 -9.81 -0.67 -8.45
C ASP A 55 -8.35 -1.12 -8.49
N THR A 56 -7.77 -1.43 -7.33
CA THR A 56 -6.35 -1.81 -7.21
C THR A 56 -6.01 -3.06 -8.03
N PHE A 57 -6.86 -4.08 -8.04
CA PHE A 57 -6.60 -5.30 -8.82
C PHE A 57 -6.72 -5.04 -10.33
N ASP A 58 -7.66 -4.18 -10.71
CA ASP A 58 -7.79 -3.76 -12.12
C ASP A 58 -6.57 -2.92 -12.54
N TYR A 59 -6.02 -2.12 -11.60
CA TYR A 59 -4.80 -1.36 -11.86
C TYR A 59 -3.57 -2.28 -12.02
N PHE A 60 -3.38 -3.28 -11.16
CA PHE A 60 -2.28 -4.25 -11.33
C PHE A 60 -2.35 -4.94 -12.71
N ASN A 61 -3.55 -5.35 -13.13
CA ASN A 61 -3.75 -5.91 -14.47
C ASN A 61 -3.44 -4.90 -15.59
N TYR A 62 -3.80 -3.63 -15.41
CA TYR A 62 -3.46 -2.57 -16.34
C TYR A 62 -1.94 -2.38 -16.41
N ALA A 63 -1.27 -2.21 -15.28
CA ALA A 63 0.17 -1.97 -15.19
C ALA A 63 0.96 -3.12 -15.83
N ARG A 64 0.59 -4.38 -15.54
CA ARG A 64 1.22 -5.57 -16.15
C ARG A 64 1.07 -5.60 -17.68
N ARG A 65 -0.10 -5.24 -18.23
CA ARG A 65 -0.32 -5.20 -19.68
C ARG A 65 0.42 -4.08 -20.39
N HIS A 66 0.86 -3.07 -19.64
CA HIS A 66 1.61 -1.93 -20.15
C HIS A 66 3.09 -1.95 -19.74
N ASP A 67 3.56 -3.09 -19.20
CA ASP A 67 4.95 -3.29 -18.77
C ASP A 67 5.44 -2.19 -17.79
N LEU A 68 4.52 -1.69 -16.93
CA LEU A 68 4.85 -0.69 -15.92
C LEU A 68 5.44 -1.37 -14.70
N LEU A 69 6.65 -0.98 -14.31
CA LEU A 69 7.35 -1.47 -13.13
C LEU A 69 7.59 -0.34 -12.12
N TYR A 70 7.62 -0.71 -10.84
CA TYR A 70 7.77 0.21 -9.72
C TYR A 70 8.84 -0.27 -8.75
N ASP A 71 9.79 0.61 -8.40
CA ASP A 71 10.84 0.28 -7.43
C ASP A 71 10.32 0.16 -6.00
N THR A 72 9.19 0.84 -5.71
CA THR A 72 8.54 0.80 -4.40
C THR A 72 7.03 0.77 -4.58
N ILE A 73 6.35 -0.12 -3.87
CA ILE A 73 4.89 -0.20 -3.85
C ILE A 73 4.38 -0.11 -2.41
N VAL A 74 3.48 0.84 -2.14
CA VAL A 74 2.77 0.99 -0.86
C VAL A 74 1.39 0.36 -0.98
N ILE A 75 1.05 -0.50 -0.03
CA ILE A 75 -0.24 -1.19 0.07
C ILE A 75 -0.84 -0.92 1.45
N ASP A 76 -1.77 0.04 1.54
CA ASP A 76 -2.47 0.41 2.78
C ASP A 76 -3.99 0.28 2.61
N PRO A 77 -4.52 -0.94 2.50
CA PRO A 77 -5.93 -1.16 2.27
C PRO A 77 -6.76 -0.87 3.53
N PRO A 78 -8.03 -0.45 3.38
CA PRO A 78 -8.96 -0.43 4.49
C PRO A 78 -9.20 -1.85 5.00
N SER A 79 -9.54 -2.00 6.28
CA SER A 79 -9.85 -3.32 6.87
C SER A 79 -10.93 -4.08 6.11
N PHE A 80 -11.82 -3.32 5.45
CA PHE A 80 -12.92 -3.84 4.66
C PHE A 80 -13.29 -2.82 3.56
N ALA A 81 -13.43 -3.29 2.33
CA ALA A 81 -13.92 -2.48 1.22
C ALA A 81 -14.98 -3.24 0.42
N ARG A 82 -15.96 -2.52 -0.08
CA ARG A 82 -17.01 -3.08 -0.94
C ARG A 82 -17.15 -2.21 -2.19
N ASN A 83 -16.98 -2.82 -3.35
CA ASN A 83 -17.39 -2.23 -4.63
C ASN A 83 -18.64 -2.95 -5.17
N LYS A 84 -19.19 -2.46 -6.29
CA LYS A 84 -20.42 -3.03 -6.89
C LYS A 84 -20.33 -4.53 -7.23
N LYS A 85 -19.13 -5.09 -7.37
CA LYS A 85 -18.89 -6.45 -7.87
C LYS A 85 -18.20 -7.37 -6.86
N LYS A 86 -17.41 -6.82 -5.91
CA LYS A 86 -16.56 -7.61 -5.01
C LYS A 86 -16.54 -6.99 -3.62
N THR A 87 -16.39 -7.85 -2.63
CA THR A 87 -16.10 -7.48 -1.25
C THR A 87 -14.65 -7.86 -0.98
N PHE A 88 -13.84 -6.91 -0.55
CA PHE A 88 -12.46 -7.11 -0.10
C PHE A 88 -12.43 -7.16 1.43
N SER A 89 -11.69 -8.09 1.97
CA SER A 89 -11.38 -8.19 3.39
C SER A 89 -9.88 -8.38 3.58
N VAL A 90 -9.27 -7.52 4.37
CA VAL A 90 -7.83 -7.58 4.67
C VAL A 90 -7.40 -8.94 5.23
N LEU A 91 -8.27 -9.62 5.97
CA LEU A 91 -7.97 -10.93 6.54
C LEU A 91 -7.99 -12.08 5.53
N LYS A 92 -8.62 -11.91 4.37
CA LYS A 92 -8.86 -12.98 3.39
C LYS A 92 -8.17 -12.75 2.03
N ASP A 93 -7.88 -11.48 1.72
CA ASP A 93 -7.50 -11.11 0.36
C ASP A 93 -6.18 -10.31 0.31
N TYR A 94 -5.48 -10.13 1.45
CA TYR A 94 -4.23 -9.37 1.48
C TYR A 94 -3.11 -10.06 0.71
N ASP A 95 -3.07 -11.39 0.75
CA ASP A 95 -2.16 -12.23 -0.04
C ASP A 95 -2.26 -11.93 -1.54
N LYS A 96 -3.49 -11.76 -2.06
CA LYS A 96 -3.73 -11.42 -3.46
C LYS A 96 -3.20 -10.03 -3.84
N LEU A 97 -3.21 -9.08 -2.89
CA LEU A 97 -2.60 -7.76 -3.11
C LEU A 97 -1.07 -7.87 -3.22
N ILE A 98 -0.45 -8.69 -2.37
CA ILE A 98 1.00 -8.94 -2.45
C ILE A 98 1.35 -9.57 -3.80
N LEU A 99 0.64 -10.63 -4.20
CA LEU A 99 0.89 -11.30 -5.49
C LEU A 99 0.72 -10.36 -6.68
N GLY A 100 -0.37 -9.57 -6.69
CA GLY A 100 -0.58 -8.57 -7.76
C GLY A 100 0.48 -7.46 -7.77
N ALA A 101 1.02 -7.09 -6.62
CA ALA A 101 2.11 -6.13 -6.53
C ALA A 101 3.44 -6.71 -7.05
N LEU A 102 3.74 -7.99 -6.78
CA LEU A 102 4.93 -8.65 -7.31
C LEU A 102 4.97 -8.65 -8.83
N ASP A 103 3.82 -8.79 -9.51
CA ASP A 103 3.73 -8.75 -10.98
C ASP A 103 4.19 -7.42 -11.59
N VAL A 104 4.22 -6.33 -10.80
CA VAL A 104 4.55 -4.98 -11.26
C VAL A 104 5.67 -4.32 -10.42
N LEU A 105 6.35 -5.11 -9.58
CA LEU A 105 7.50 -4.66 -8.83
C LEU A 105 8.78 -4.86 -9.65
N SER A 106 9.65 -3.86 -9.66
CA SER A 106 10.98 -3.99 -10.25
C SER A 106 11.81 -5.04 -9.51
N PRO A 107 12.71 -5.79 -10.18
CA PRO A 107 13.68 -6.64 -9.48
C PRO A 107 14.44 -5.84 -8.40
N GLY A 108 14.59 -6.39 -7.22
CA GLY A 108 15.18 -5.71 -6.07
C GLY A 108 14.31 -4.61 -5.46
N GLY A 109 13.04 -4.56 -5.81
CA GLY A 109 12.10 -3.54 -5.33
C GLY A 109 11.65 -3.76 -3.88
N THR A 110 10.95 -2.77 -3.34
CA THR A 110 10.49 -2.76 -1.94
C THR A 110 8.97 -2.65 -1.87
N LEU A 111 8.34 -3.48 -1.03
CA LEU A 111 6.94 -3.36 -0.65
C LEU A 111 6.84 -2.72 0.74
N LEU A 112 5.98 -1.71 0.90
CA LEU A 112 5.50 -1.24 2.20
C LEU A 112 4.09 -1.77 2.41
N LEU A 113 3.96 -2.73 3.31
CA LEU A 113 2.71 -3.43 3.61
C LEU A 113 2.12 -2.90 4.91
N CYS A 114 0.95 -2.26 4.83
CA CYS A 114 0.27 -1.65 5.96
C CYS A 114 -1.07 -2.35 6.27
N THR A 115 -1.47 -2.33 7.53
CA THR A 115 -2.82 -2.66 7.94
C THR A 115 -3.20 -1.96 9.24
N ASN A 116 -4.41 -1.40 9.28
CA ASN A 116 -5.01 -0.79 10.44
C ASN A 116 -6.01 -1.71 11.16
N ASN A 117 -6.10 -2.98 10.77
CA ASN A 117 -7.02 -3.93 11.37
C ASN A 117 -6.53 -4.36 12.76
N SER A 118 -7.25 -3.98 13.83
CA SER A 118 -6.89 -4.29 15.21
C SER A 118 -6.97 -5.78 15.57
N THR A 119 -7.77 -6.57 14.84
CA THR A 119 -7.90 -8.02 15.06
C THR A 119 -6.85 -8.83 14.33
N PHE A 120 -6.18 -8.24 13.34
CA PHE A 120 -5.07 -8.87 12.62
C PHE A 120 -3.77 -8.64 13.37
N SER A 121 -3.36 -9.58 14.21
CA SER A 121 -2.15 -9.43 15.03
C SER A 121 -0.90 -9.28 14.17
N LEU A 122 0.12 -8.59 14.68
CA LEU A 122 1.41 -8.45 13.99
C LEU A 122 2.04 -9.81 13.65
N LYS A 123 1.92 -10.80 14.56
CA LYS A 123 2.41 -12.17 14.33
C LYS A 123 1.70 -12.83 13.14
N ALA A 124 0.37 -12.71 13.10
CA ALA A 124 -0.43 -13.29 12.00
C ALA A 124 -0.16 -12.57 10.68
N PHE A 125 -0.01 -11.24 10.71
CA PHE A 125 0.31 -10.45 9.51
C PHE A 125 1.68 -10.83 8.94
N LYS A 126 2.72 -10.90 9.81
CA LYS A 126 4.06 -11.37 9.39
C LYS A 126 4.02 -12.80 8.84
N LYS A 127 3.24 -13.68 9.48
CA LYS A 127 3.11 -15.07 8.99
C LYS A 127 2.49 -15.10 7.60
N MET A 128 1.38 -14.40 7.40
CA MET A 128 0.70 -14.31 6.09
C MET A 128 1.65 -13.80 5.00
N ILE A 129 2.39 -12.70 5.27
CA ILE A 129 3.38 -12.15 4.31
C ILE A 129 4.42 -13.21 3.94
N LYS A 130 5.04 -13.86 4.95
CA LYS A 130 6.05 -14.90 4.72
C LYS A 130 5.51 -16.08 3.94
N ASP A 131 4.33 -16.58 4.33
CA ASP A 131 3.70 -17.72 3.63
C ASP A 131 3.40 -17.36 2.18
N THR A 132 2.89 -16.15 1.90
CA THR A 132 2.58 -15.69 0.55
C THR A 132 3.83 -15.61 -0.33
N LEU A 133 4.90 -15.00 0.18
CA LEU A 133 6.14 -14.82 -0.59
C LEU A 133 6.89 -16.15 -0.79
N ASN A 134 6.93 -17.01 0.23
CA ASN A 134 7.51 -18.35 0.11
C ASN A 134 6.74 -19.21 -0.92
N ASN A 135 5.41 -19.13 -0.92
CA ASN A 135 4.59 -19.86 -1.91
C ASN A 135 4.76 -19.31 -3.34
N ALA A 136 5.15 -18.06 -3.48
CA ALA A 136 5.50 -17.42 -4.75
C ALA A 136 6.96 -17.67 -5.16
N GLU A 137 7.72 -18.43 -4.36
CA GLU A 137 9.14 -18.75 -4.58
C GLU A 137 10.02 -17.49 -4.74
N VAL A 138 9.71 -16.45 -3.95
CA VAL A 138 10.40 -15.16 -3.97
C VAL A 138 11.30 -15.02 -2.76
N ASP A 139 12.57 -14.69 -2.97
CA ASP A 139 13.51 -14.37 -1.90
C ASP A 139 13.24 -12.95 -1.38
N PHE A 140 13.20 -12.78 -0.04
CA PHE A 140 12.83 -11.52 0.58
C PHE A 140 13.44 -11.33 1.97
N GLU A 141 13.52 -10.06 2.37
CA GLU A 141 13.86 -9.65 3.74
C GLU A 141 12.77 -8.76 4.33
N LEU A 142 12.33 -9.04 5.57
CA LEU A 142 11.52 -8.11 6.37
C LEU A 142 12.47 -7.10 7.06
N SER A 143 12.72 -5.96 6.43
CA SER A 143 13.76 -5.04 6.86
C SER A 143 13.34 -4.15 8.03
N GLU A 144 12.13 -3.64 8.06
CA GLU A 144 11.65 -2.77 9.12
C GLU A 144 10.18 -3.05 9.47
N VAL A 145 9.87 -2.92 10.76
CA VAL A 145 8.51 -3.13 11.29
C VAL A 145 8.13 -1.96 12.17
N MET A 146 7.13 -1.22 11.76
CA MET A 146 6.64 -0.04 12.44
C MET A 146 5.21 -0.21 12.92
N GLY A 147 4.84 0.57 13.91
CA GLY A 147 3.48 0.71 14.42
C GLY A 147 3.10 2.18 14.53
N LEU A 148 2.18 2.49 15.45
CA LEU A 148 1.83 3.87 15.73
C LEU A 148 3.05 4.66 16.25
N PRO A 149 3.20 5.94 15.86
CA PRO A 149 4.29 6.79 16.35
C PRO A 149 4.17 7.01 17.86
N LYS A 150 5.29 7.40 18.51
CA LYS A 150 5.39 7.50 19.97
C LYS A 150 4.49 8.56 20.60
N ASP A 151 4.17 9.61 19.84
CA ASP A 151 3.27 10.70 20.22
C ASP A 151 1.79 10.34 20.08
N PHE A 152 1.47 9.23 19.40
CA PHE A 152 0.09 8.73 19.32
C PHE A 152 -0.28 8.03 20.63
N LYS A 153 -1.18 8.66 21.39
CA LYS A 153 -1.61 8.13 22.70
C LYS A 153 -2.45 6.87 22.54
N THR A 154 -2.00 5.78 23.17
CA THR A 154 -2.73 4.51 23.22
C THR A 154 -3.11 4.19 24.69
N HIS A 155 -4.21 3.47 24.90
CA HIS A 155 -4.62 3.06 26.23
C HIS A 155 -4.01 1.68 26.57
N PRO A 156 -3.30 1.51 27.71
CA PRO A 156 -2.62 0.25 28.05
C PRO A 156 -3.54 -0.97 28.10
N HIS A 157 -4.76 -0.78 28.64
CA HIS A 157 -5.76 -1.84 28.78
C HIS A 157 -6.69 -2.00 27.58
N TYR A 158 -6.56 -1.15 26.53
CA TYR A 158 -7.35 -1.24 25.31
C TYR A 158 -6.45 -1.65 24.14
N LYS A 159 -6.18 -2.95 24.03
CA LYS A 159 -5.33 -3.53 22.99
C LYS A 159 -5.65 -3.07 21.55
N PRO A 160 -6.94 -2.89 21.15
CA PRO A 160 -7.26 -2.41 19.81
C PRO A 160 -6.73 -1.00 19.50
N SER A 161 -6.35 -0.20 20.51
CA SER A 161 -5.71 1.11 20.27
C SER A 161 -4.36 1.01 19.55
N LYS A 162 -3.67 -0.14 19.58
CA LYS A 162 -2.42 -0.43 18.89
C LYS A 162 -2.69 -1.14 17.56
N TYR A 163 -3.46 -0.53 16.69
CA TYR A 163 -3.99 -1.15 15.48
C TYR A 163 -3.05 -1.13 14.28
N LEU A 164 -2.20 -0.11 14.14
CA LEU A 164 -1.36 0.06 12.96
C LEU A 164 -0.19 -0.92 12.94
N LYS A 165 0.04 -1.54 11.82
CA LYS A 165 1.24 -2.30 11.46
C LYS A 165 1.69 -1.85 10.07
N ALA A 166 2.96 -1.55 9.92
CA ALA A 166 3.61 -1.28 8.66
C ALA A 166 4.91 -2.08 8.60
N ILE A 167 5.14 -2.79 7.51
CA ILE A 167 6.27 -3.68 7.33
C ILE A 167 6.90 -3.41 5.98
N PHE A 168 8.18 -3.05 5.98
CA PHE A 168 8.98 -3.00 4.76
C PHE A 168 9.49 -4.39 4.41
N VAL A 169 9.31 -4.77 3.16
CA VAL A 169 9.75 -6.04 2.58
C VAL A 169 10.60 -5.75 1.36
N ASN A 170 11.87 -6.06 1.43
CA ASN A 170 12.79 -5.97 0.30
C ASN A 170 12.77 -7.29 -0.47
N ILE A 171 12.49 -7.24 -1.76
CA ILE A 171 12.52 -8.39 -2.66
C ILE A 171 13.93 -8.50 -3.25
N GLN A 172 14.49 -9.72 -3.32
CA GLN A 172 15.85 -9.97 -3.79
C GLN A 172 15.87 -10.53 -5.22
#